data_dec0a38e00bee529a19c534e71eceda5
#
_entry.id   dec0a38e00bee529a19c534e71eceda5
#
_cell.length_a   1.000
_cell.length_b   1.000
_cell.length_c   1.000
_cell.angle_alpha   90.00
_cell.angle_beta   90.00
_cell.angle_gamma   90.00
#
_symmetry.space_group_name_H-M   'P 1'
#
loop_
_entity.id
_entity.type
_entity.pdbx_description
1 polymer ?
#
loop_
_entity_poly.entity_id
_entity_poly.type
_entity_poly.pdbx_seq_one_letter_code
_entity_poly.pdbx_strand_id
1 'polypeptide(L)'
;RVRSSAASDVYKRQVMESPSVFLIGGLCIFFRENLSLVSSIFVLIYIFHYFHRTLIWPFIAEMDGKKMPVFVAFLAFVFNIFNVLFQCTWILFIANYENSWLTSFPFILGILIFVAGFYINVRSDYMLINLRKAKGPGYHIPRGFLYEKISAPNYFGEMLEWLGWTISSLSPSGLAFFIWTSANLIPRGISNHKWCNENIENYPKGRKAVIPGIV
;
A
#
# COMPACT_ATOMS: atom_id res chain seq x y z
N ARG A 1 15.38 -21.83 -15.84
CA ARG A 1 16.05 -20.84 -14.93
C ARG A 1 15.25 -19.54 -14.73
N VAL A 2 14.52 -19.03 -15.72
CA VAL A 2 13.71 -17.78 -15.60
C VAL A 2 12.52 -17.98 -14.62
N ARG A 3 11.82 -19.12 -14.68
CA ARG A 3 10.71 -19.42 -13.76
C ARG A 3 11.13 -19.51 -12.28
N SER A 4 12.33 -20.02 -11.98
CA SER A 4 12.83 -20.10 -10.60
C SER A 4 13.19 -18.74 -10.01
N SER A 5 13.62 -17.77 -10.82
CA SER A 5 13.94 -16.41 -10.35
C SER A 5 12.66 -15.59 -10.06
N ALA A 6 11.62 -15.70 -10.88
CA ALA A 6 10.34 -15.04 -10.65
C ALA A 6 9.67 -15.55 -9.38
N ALA A 7 9.64 -16.87 -9.16
CA ALA A 7 9.14 -17.46 -7.91
C ALA A 7 9.90 -16.93 -6.69
N SER A 8 11.25 -16.86 -6.75
CA SER A 8 12.06 -16.28 -5.66
C SER A 8 11.69 -14.85 -5.32
N ASP A 9 11.36 -14.01 -6.30
CA ASP A 9 11.00 -12.61 -6.05
C ASP A 9 9.56 -12.44 -5.52
N VAL A 10 8.65 -13.33 -5.88
CA VAL A 10 7.32 -13.46 -5.24
C VAL A 10 7.47 -13.79 -3.76
N TYR A 11 8.25 -14.82 -3.42
CA TYR A 11 8.51 -15.20 -2.02
C TYR A 11 9.14 -14.07 -1.20
N LYS A 12 10.13 -13.35 -1.75
CA LYS A 12 10.73 -12.21 -1.06
C LYS A 12 9.70 -11.15 -0.70
N ARG A 13 8.77 -10.86 -1.61
CA ARG A 13 7.68 -9.89 -1.34
C ARG A 13 6.70 -10.39 -0.30
N GLN A 14 6.32 -11.65 -0.35
CA GLN A 14 5.47 -12.25 0.67
C GLN A 14 6.13 -12.23 2.04
N VAL A 15 7.39 -12.63 2.12
CA VAL A 15 8.16 -12.65 3.39
C VAL A 15 8.30 -11.23 3.96
N MET A 16 8.65 -10.22 3.13
CA MET A 16 8.84 -8.87 3.66
C MET A 16 7.56 -8.24 4.22
N GLU A 17 6.39 -8.61 3.70
CA GLU A 17 5.10 -8.08 4.14
C GLU A 17 4.38 -9.00 5.14
N SER A 18 4.88 -10.23 5.34
CA SER A 18 4.27 -11.22 6.24
C SER A 18 4.07 -10.76 7.70
N PRO A 19 4.93 -9.93 8.31
CA PRO A 19 4.68 -9.41 9.66
C PRO A 19 3.36 -8.63 9.76
N SER A 20 3.00 -7.91 8.72
CA SER A 20 1.77 -7.09 8.69
C SER A 20 0.48 -7.93 8.73
N VAL A 21 0.55 -9.23 8.50
CA VAL A 21 -0.60 -10.14 8.63
C VAL A 21 -0.44 -11.04 9.85
N PHE A 22 0.69 -11.74 9.94
CA PHE A 22 0.86 -12.80 10.96
C PHE A 22 1.22 -12.23 12.34
N LEU A 23 2.09 -11.21 12.40
CA LEU A 23 2.47 -10.62 13.68
C LEU A 23 1.29 -9.87 14.30
N ILE A 24 0.53 -9.07 13.51
CA ILE A 24 -0.63 -8.36 14.05
C ILE A 24 -1.70 -9.35 14.53
N GLY A 25 -1.97 -10.43 13.77
CA GLY A 25 -2.89 -11.48 14.19
C GLY A 25 -2.44 -12.16 15.50
N GLY A 26 -1.16 -12.52 15.59
CA GLY A 26 -0.59 -13.10 16.80
C GLY A 26 -0.68 -12.19 18.04
N LEU A 27 -0.35 -10.90 17.87
CA LEU A 27 -0.47 -9.90 18.94
C LEU A 27 -1.92 -9.72 19.38
N CYS A 28 -2.87 -9.68 18.46
CA CYS A 28 -4.29 -9.57 18.79
C CYS A 28 -4.83 -10.80 19.53
N ILE A 29 -4.37 -12.00 19.19
CA ILE A 29 -4.73 -13.23 19.92
C ILE A 29 -4.13 -13.21 21.33
N PHE A 30 -2.87 -12.82 21.44
CA PHE A 30 -2.16 -12.78 22.73
C PHE A 30 -2.73 -11.72 23.68
N PHE A 31 -3.05 -10.53 23.16
CA PHE A 31 -3.60 -9.40 23.92
C PHE A 31 -5.11 -9.22 23.70
N ARG A 32 -5.84 -10.31 23.51
CA ARG A 32 -7.28 -10.27 23.19
C ARG A 32 -8.11 -9.50 24.23
N GLU A 33 -7.70 -9.49 25.48
CA GLU A 33 -8.37 -8.76 26.57
C GLU A 33 -8.33 -7.22 26.39
N ASN A 34 -7.39 -6.72 25.57
CA ASN A 34 -7.27 -5.31 25.22
C ASN A 34 -8.09 -4.90 23.97
N LEU A 35 -8.73 -5.87 23.29
CA LEU A 35 -9.49 -5.59 22.09
C LEU A 35 -10.91 -5.10 22.43
N SER A 36 -11.16 -3.83 22.15
CA SER A 36 -12.53 -3.30 22.06
C SER A 36 -13.14 -3.62 20.67
N LEU A 37 -14.43 -3.37 20.51
CA LEU A 37 -15.07 -3.46 19.19
C LEU A 37 -14.39 -2.54 18.17
N VAL A 38 -14.09 -1.30 18.56
CA VAL A 38 -13.44 -0.31 17.68
C VAL A 38 -12.03 -0.73 17.32
N SER A 39 -11.24 -1.19 18.29
CA SER A 39 -9.89 -1.72 18.06
C SER A 39 -9.90 -2.91 17.11
N SER A 40 -10.87 -3.82 17.25
CA SER A 40 -11.05 -4.97 16.36
C SER A 40 -11.34 -4.55 14.93
N ILE A 41 -12.17 -3.53 14.73
CA ILE A 41 -12.46 -2.97 13.40
C ILE A 41 -11.20 -2.39 12.77
N PHE A 42 -10.39 -1.63 13.51
CA PHE A 42 -9.11 -1.13 13.00
C PHE A 42 -8.16 -2.26 12.60
N VAL A 43 -8.03 -3.28 13.43
CA VAL A 43 -7.20 -4.46 13.13
C VAL A 43 -7.68 -5.15 11.84
N LEU A 44 -8.98 -5.32 11.67
CA LEU A 44 -9.56 -5.94 10.47
C LEU A 44 -9.30 -5.10 9.21
N ILE A 45 -9.42 -3.77 9.27
CA ILE A 45 -9.11 -2.87 8.16
C ILE A 45 -7.63 -2.96 7.78
N TYR A 46 -6.74 -2.98 8.76
CA TYR A 46 -5.31 -3.13 8.54
C TYR A 46 -4.97 -4.49 7.90
N ILE A 47 -5.50 -5.57 8.45
CA ILE A 47 -5.32 -6.92 7.90
C ILE A 47 -5.90 -7.02 6.49
N PHE A 48 -7.04 -6.40 6.21
CA PHE A 48 -7.66 -6.42 4.88
C PHE A 48 -6.73 -5.87 3.81
N HIS A 49 -6.10 -4.71 4.05
CA HIS A 49 -5.10 -4.15 3.13
C HIS A 49 -3.93 -5.12 2.92
N TYR A 50 -3.31 -5.56 4.01
CA TYR A 50 -2.12 -6.41 3.92
C TYR A 50 -2.43 -7.83 3.45
N PHE A 51 -3.62 -8.35 3.69
CA PHE A 51 -4.06 -9.62 3.11
C PHE A 51 -4.02 -9.57 1.58
N HIS A 52 -4.59 -8.52 1.00
CA HIS A 52 -4.51 -8.31 -0.45
C HIS A 52 -3.05 -8.16 -0.91
N ARG A 53 -2.27 -7.37 -0.22
CA ARG A 53 -0.89 -7.04 -0.59
C ARG A 53 0.07 -8.24 -0.48
N THR A 54 -0.09 -9.04 0.56
CA THR A 54 0.81 -10.16 0.88
C THR A 54 0.38 -11.46 0.20
N LEU A 55 -0.93 -11.75 0.16
CA LEU A 55 -1.43 -13.05 -0.26
C LEU A 55 -2.10 -13.05 -1.64
N ILE A 56 -2.60 -11.93 -2.13
CA ILE A 56 -3.27 -11.89 -3.44
C ILE A 56 -2.35 -11.28 -4.51
N TRP A 57 -1.89 -10.05 -4.28
CA TRP A 57 -1.14 -9.28 -5.28
C TRP A 57 0.12 -9.98 -5.82
N PRO A 58 0.99 -10.63 -5.00
CA PRO A 58 2.21 -11.27 -5.51
C PRO A 58 1.97 -12.42 -6.49
N PHE A 59 0.81 -13.09 -6.40
CA PHE A 59 0.47 -14.19 -7.31
C PHE A 59 -0.08 -13.69 -8.65
N ILE A 60 -0.72 -12.53 -8.67
CA ILE A 60 -1.32 -11.98 -9.89
C ILE A 60 -0.39 -11.02 -10.64
N ALA A 61 0.56 -10.40 -9.92
CA ALA A 61 1.54 -9.50 -10.50
C ALA A 61 2.58 -10.27 -11.29
N GLU A 62 2.64 -10.02 -12.60
CA GLU A 62 3.72 -10.54 -13.44
C GLU A 62 5.03 -9.82 -13.10
N MET A 63 5.94 -10.58 -12.47
CA MET A 63 7.20 -10.07 -11.92
C MET A 63 8.39 -10.30 -12.85
N ASP A 64 8.14 -10.58 -14.13
CA ASP A 64 9.18 -10.96 -15.10
C ASP A 64 10.34 -9.97 -15.15
N GLY A 65 11.51 -10.46 -14.79
CA GLY A 65 12.79 -9.75 -14.90
C GLY A 65 13.13 -8.74 -13.79
N LYS A 66 12.23 -8.45 -12.84
CA LYS A 66 12.50 -7.51 -11.75
C LYS A 66 13.07 -8.24 -10.52
N LYS A 67 14.38 -8.26 -10.40
CA LYS A 67 15.06 -8.84 -9.23
C LYS A 67 15.00 -7.89 -8.04
N MET A 68 14.53 -8.39 -6.90
CA MET A 68 14.61 -7.68 -5.63
C MET A 68 15.87 -8.14 -4.86
N PRO A 69 16.77 -7.22 -4.49
CA PRO A 69 17.91 -7.56 -3.62
C PRO A 69 17.38 -8.10 -2.27
N VAL A 70 18.00 -9.17 -1.77
CA VAL A 70 17.62 -9.78 -0.48
C VAL A 70 17.74 -8.79 0.66
N PHE A 71 18.74 -7.94 0.65
CA PHE A 71 18.94 -6.91 1.66
C PHE A 71 17.76 -5.91 1.71
N VAL A 72 17.22 -5.51 0.57
CA VAL A 72 16.03 -4.62 0.50
C VAL A 72 14.80 -5.32 1.07
N ALA A 73 14.61 -6.61 0.76
CA ALA A 73 13.52 -7.40 1.33
C ALA A 73 13.66 -7.55 2.85
N PHE A 74 14.87 -7.74 3.36
CA PHE A 74 15.16 -7.81 4.79
C PHE A 74 14.87 -6.49 5.50
N LEU A 75 15.32 -5.35 4.96
CA LEU A 75 15.01 -4.04 5.53
C LEU A 75 13.49 -3.77 5.56
N ALA A 76 12.78 -4.14 4.50
CA ALA A 76 11.33 -4.01 4.45
C ALA A 76 10.62 -4.93 5.47
N PHE A 77 11.12 -6.15 5.68
CA PHE A 77 10.64 -7.06 6.72
C PHE A 77 10.79 -6.47 8.11
N VAL A 78 11.98 -5.97 8.44
CA VAL A 78 12.26 -5.31 9.73
C VAL A 78 11.39 -4.08 9.91
N PHE A 79 11.26 -3.25 8.88
CA PHE A 79 10.36 -2.10 8.90
C PHE A 79 8.91 -2.50 9.20
N ASN A 80 8.39 -3.55 8.57
CA ASN A 80 7.04 -4.03 8.81
C ASN A 80 6.83 -4.55 10.22
N ILE A 81 7.84 -5.18 10.85
CA ILE A 81 7.77 -5.54 12.27
C ILE A 81 7.57 -4.28 13.13
N PHE A 82 8.40 -3.26 12.96
CA PHE A 82 8.27 -2.02 13.74
C PHE A 82 6.95 -1.30 13.46
N ASN A 83 6.52 -1.24 12.20
CA ASN A 83 5.24 -0.64 11.85
C ASN A 83 4.08 -1.33 12.57
N VAL A 84 4.02 -2.67 12.53
CA VAL A 84 2.99 -3.44 13.24
C VAL A 84 3.05 -3.17 14.74
N LEU A 85 4.23 -3.18 15.35
CA LEU A 85 4.38 -2.91 16.78
C LEU A 85 3.85 -1.51 17.14
N PHE A 86 4.18 -0.48 16.37
CA PHE A 86 3.68 0.87 16.61
C PHE A 86 2.16 0.98 16.43
N GLN A 87 1.60 0.37 15.39
CA GLN A 87 0.14 0.38 15.15
C GLN A 87 -0.58 -0.38 16.28
N CYS A 88 -0.10 -1.58 16.64
CA CYS A 88 -0.68 -2.38 17.71
C CYS A 88 -0.56 -1.68 19.08
N THR A 89 0.58 -1.08 19.39
CA THR A 89 0.76 -0.35 20.64
C THR A 89 -0.27 0.75 20.80
N TRP A 90 -0.50 1.51 19.73
CA TRP A 90 -1.54 2.53 19.75
C TRP A 90 -2.93 1.92 19.93
N ILE A 91 -3.31 0.99 19.08
CA ILE A 91 -4.69 0.44 19.01
C ILE A 91 -5.05 -0.35 20.27
N LEU A 92 -4.10 -1.12 20.84
CA LEU A 92 -4.38 -2.04 21.94
C LEU A 92 -4.13 -1.46 23.34
N PHE A 93 -3.22 -0.48 23.46
CA PHE A 93 -2.75 -0.05 24.77
C PHE A 93 -2.88 1.44 25.05
N ILE A 94 -2.90 2.29 24.01
CA ILE A 94 -2.89 3.74 24.19
C ILE A 94 -4.27 4.34 23.86
N ALA A 95 -4.84 3.95 22.73
CA ALA A 95 -6.11 4.48 22.29
C ALA A 95 -7.26 3.92 23.13
N ASN A 96 -8.08 4.81 23.67
CA ASN A 96 -9.28 4.43 24.40
C ASN A 96 -10.51 4.85 23.57
N TYR A 97 -10.81 4.05 22.54
CA TYR A 97 -11.96 4.32 21.67
C TYR A 97 -13.25 3.77 22.30
N GLU A 98 -14.20 4.65 22.57
CA GLU A 98 -15.58 4.25 22.86
C GLU A 98 -16.30 3.82 21.58
N ASN A 99 -17.40 3.07 21.72
CA ASN A 99 -18.21 2.64 20.55
C ASN A 99 -18.77 3.81 19.74
N SER A 100 -19.01 4.94 20.37
CA SER A 100 -19.40 6.21 19.76
C SER A 100 -18.39 6.71 18.71
N TRP A 101 -17.12 6.26 18.79
CA TRP A 101 -16.08 6.59 17.82
C TRP A 101 -16.44 6.18 16.39
N LEU A 102 -17.15 5.06 16.22
CA LEU A 102 -17.58 4.54 14.91
C LEU A 102 -18.52 5.48 14.15
N THR A 103 -19.22 6.35 14.87
CA THR A 103 -20.10 7.38 14.28
C THR A 103 -19.50 8.77 14.26
N SER A 104 -18.25 8.91 14.71
CA SER A 104 -17.55 10.20 14.73
C SER A 104 -17.18 10.65 13.31
N PHE A 105 -17.14 11.98 13.12
CA PHE A 105 -16.74 12.55 11.83
C PHE A 105 -15.34 12.12 11.38
N PRO A 106 -14.30 12.11 12.24
CA PRO A 106 -12.98 11.63 11.82
C PRO A 106 -12.98 10.17 11.38
N PHE A 107 -13.69 9.29 12.09
CA PHE A 107 -13.77 7.88 11.72
C PHE A 107 -14.41 7.70 10.35
N ILE A 108 -15.61 8.26 10.15
CA ILE A 108 -16.36 8.13 8.88
C ILE A 108 -15.56 8.71 7.72
N LEU A 109 -15.05 9.95 7.87
CA LEU A 109 -14.25 10.60 6.83
C LEU A 109 -12.99 9.79 6.50
N GLY A 110 -12.28 9.33 7.53
CA GLY A 110 -11.06 8.54 7.36
C GLY A 110 -11.32 7.22 6.65
N ILE A 111 -12.39 6.50 7.01
CA ILE A 111 -12.77 5.26 6.34
C ILE A 111 -13.16 5.50 4.87
N LEU A 112 -13.90 6.55 4.57
CA LEU A 112 -14.24 6.89 3.17
C LEU A 112 -12.99 7.17 2.33
N ILE A 113 -12.02 7.93 2.88
CA ILE A 113 -10.74 8.21 2.21
C ILE A 113 -9.93 6.92 2.06
N PHE A 114 -9.88 6.06 3.08
CA PHE A 114 -9.19 4.77 3.03
C PHE A 114 -9.74 3.88 1.92
N VAL A 115 -11.06 3.69 1.87
CA VAL A 115 -11.72 2.85 0.86
C VAL A 115 -11.51 3.42 -0.55
N ALA A 116 -11.62 4.74 -0.73
CA ALA A 116 -11.33 5.38 -2.00
C ALA A 116 -9.86 5.18 -2.43
N GLY A 117 -8.93 5.33 -1.49
CA GLY A 117 -7.50 5.07 -1.70
C GLY A 117 -7.22 3.62 -2.11
N PHE A 118 -7.77 2.67 -1.37
CA PHE A 118 -7.67 1.23 -1.67
C PHE A 118 -8.21 0.91 -3.07
N TYR A 119 -9.39 1.41 -3.41
CA TYR A 119 -9.97 1.22 -4.73
C TYR A 119 -9.06 1.78 -5.84
N ILE A 120 -8.52 2.99 -5.66
CA ILE A 120 -7.60 3.61 -6.63
C ILE A 120 -6.32 2.78 -6.75
N ASN A 121 -5.73 2.36 -5.63
CA ASN A 121 -4.51 1.55 -5.59
C ASN A 121 -4.72 0.24 -6.36
N VAL A 122 -5.67 -0.57 -5.93
CA VAL A 122 -5.94 -1.90 -6.49
C VAL A 122 -6.32 -1.81 -7.96
N ARG A 123 -7.27 -0.93 -8.32
CA ARG A 123 -7.69 -0.77 -9.72
C ARG A 123 -6.53 -0.39 -10.63
N SER A 124 -5.66 0.52 -10.18
CA SER A 124 -4.51 0.95 -10.95
C SER A 124 -3.49 -0.18 -11.14
N ASP A 125 -3.22 -0.95 -10.11
CA ASP A 125 -2.33 -2.11 -10.19
C ASP A 125 -2.89 -3.17 -11.15
N TYR A 126 -4.18 -3.49 -11.08
CA TYR A 126 -4.83 -4.45 -12.01
C TYR A 126 -4.79 -3.96 -13.46
N MET A 127 -4.94 -2.66 -13.71
CA MET A 127 -4.80 -2.09 -15.06
C MET A 127 -3.38 -2.31 -15.61
N LEU A 128 -2.34 -2.12 -14.80
CA LEU A 128 -0.95 -2.40 -15.21
C LEU A 128 -0.71 -3.90 -15.45
N ILE A 129 -1.22 -4.75 -14.60
CA ILE A 129 -1.11 -6.21 -14.73
C ILE A 129 -1.78 -6.67 -16.03
N ASN A 130 -3.02 -6.25 -16.27
CA ASN A 130 -3.76 -6.61 -17.48
C ASN A 130 -3.10 -6.06 -18.74
N LEU A 131 -2.54 -4.85 -18.69
CA LEU A 131 -1.82 -4.25 -19.81
C LEU A 131 -0.57 -5.08 -20.18
N ARG A 132 0.19 -5.54 -19.19
CA ARG A 132 1.35 -6.42 -19.40
C ARG A 132 0.94 -7.78 -19.95
N LYS A 133 -0.13 -8.38 -19.42
CA LYS A 133 -0.67 -9.64 -19.95
C LYS A 133 -1.09 -9.53 -21.42
N ALA A 134 -1.71 -8.41 -21.79
CA ALA A 134 -2.20 -8.20 -23.15
C ALA A 134 -1.09 -7.88 -24.17
N LYS A 135 -0.06 -7.13 -23.76
CA LYS A 135 0.97 -6.60 -24.67
C LYS A 135 2.34 -7.30 -24.55
N GLY A 136 2.50 -8.19 -23.57
CA GLY A 136 3.76 -8.88 -23.32
C GLY A 136 4.78 -8.03 -22.55
N PRO A 137 6.05 -8.51 -22.48
CA PRO A 137 7.12 -7.83 -21.77
C PRO A 137 7.46 -6.48 -22.44
N GLY A 138 7.84 -5.50 -21.61
CA GLY A 138 8.20 -4.16 -22.05
C GLY A 138 7.43 -3.07 -21.31
N TYR A 139 7.67 -1.85 -21.72
CA TYR A 139 7.02 -0.68 -21.14
C TYR A 139 5.85 -0.25 -22.04
N HIS A 140 4.66 -0.26 -21.48
CA HIS A 140 3.44 0.11 -22.19
C HIS A 140 2.77 1.28 -21.47
N ILE A 141 2.28 2.26 -22.21
CA ILE A 141 1.59 3.43 -21.66
C ILE A 141 0.18 3.00 -21.22
N PRO A 142 -0.12 3.00 -19.90
CA PRO A 142 -1.48 2.75 -19.44
C PRO A 142 -2.39 3.92 -19.84
N ARG A 143 -3.66 3.60 -20.16
CA ARG A 143 -4.68 4.57 -20.54
C ARG A 143 -5.95 4.34 -19.72
N GLY A 144 -6.74 5.39 -19.59
CA GLY A 144 -7.99 5.36 -18.81
C GLY A 144 -7.79 5.60 -17.32
N PHE A 145 -8.89 5.80 -16.60
CA PHE A 145 -8.92 6.08 -15.18
C PHE A 145 -7.99 7.26 -14.81
N LEU A 146 -7.33 7.19 -13.66
CA LEU A 146 -6.40 8.24 -13.22
C LEU A 146 -5.08 8.26 -14.01
N TYR A 147 -4.79 7.24 -14.82
CA TYR A 147 -3.63 7.27 -15.72
C TYR A 147 -3.73 8.38 -16.77
N GLU A 148 -4.90 8.94 -17.03
CA GLU A 148 -5.01 10.13 -17.90
C GLU A 148 -4.42 11.39 -17.26
N LYS A 149 -4.37 11.45 -15.92
CA LYS A 149 -3.93 12.62 -15.16
C LYS A 149 -2.55 12.47 -14.52
N ILE A 150 -2.21 11.26 -14.06
CA ILE A 150 -0.98 10.98 -13.32
C ILE A 150 -0.33 9.68 -13.78
N SER A 151 0.99 9.57 -13.57
CA SER A 151 1.79 8.40 -13.99
C SER A 151 1.74 7.23 -13.03
N ALA A 152 1.51 7.50 -11.73
CA ALA A 152 1.51 6.51 -10.68
C ALA A 152 0.25 6.62 -9.78
N PRO A 153 -0.96 6.36 -10.32
CA PRO A 153 -2.18 6.45 -9.53
C PRO A 153 -2.27 5.39 -8.42
N ASN A 154 -1.61 4.26 -8.55
CA ASN A 154 -1.48 3.28 -7.48
C ASN A 154 -0.75 3.87 -6.25
N TYR A 155 0.31 4.65 -6.43
CA TYR A 155 0.99 5.34 -5.33
C TYR A 155 0.10 6.40 -4.68
N PHE A 156 -0.62 7.16 -5.50
CA PHE A 156 -1.60 8.12 -4.99
C PHE A 156 -2.69 7.43 -4.15
N GLY A 157 -3.22 6.31 -4.63
CA GLY A 157 -4.18 5.50 -3.90
C GLY A 157 -3.65 5.03 -2.54
N GLU A 158 -2.43 4.47 -2.51
CA GLU A 158 -1.79 3.99 -1.28
C GLU A 158 -1.54 5.12 -0.27
N MET A 159 -1.16 6.31 -0.75
CA MET A 159 -1.03 7.49 0.12
C MET A 159 -2.39 7.92 0.71
N LEU A 160 -3.46 7.88 -0.08
CA LEU A 160 -4.81 8.16 0.41
C LEU A 160 -5.28 7.13 1.44
N GLU A 161 -4.97 5.85 1.25
CA GLU A 161 -5.28 4.82 2.25
C GLU A 161 -4.68 5.16 3.61
N TRP A 162 -3.38 5.44 3.66
CA TRP A 162 -2.71 5.72 4.93
C TRP A 162 -3.07 7.09 5.50
N LEU A 163 -3.44 8.05 4.66
CA LEU A 163 -4.07 9.30 5.13
C LEU A 163 -5.42 9.01 5.78
N GLY A 164 -6.27 8.21 5.14
CA GLY A 164 -7.56 7.78 5.68
C GLY A 164 -7.42 7.03 6.99
N TRP A 165 -6.45 6.11 7.08
CA TRP A 165 -6.08 5.44 8.33
C TRP A 165 -5.70 6.41 9.44
N THR A 166 -4.86 7.39 9.12
CA THR A 166 -4.43 8.43 10.07
C THR A 166 -5.61 9.23 10.60
N ILE A 167 -6.50 9.66 9.71
CA ILE A 167 -7.68 10.45 10.08
C ILE A 167 -8.66 9.62 10.91
N SER A 168 -8.93 8.36 10.51
CA SER A 168 -9.89 7.51 11.21
C SER A 168 -9.42 7.10 12.60
N SER A 169 -8.12 6.89 12.78
CA SER A 169 -7.55 6.47 14.05
C SER A 169 -7.05 7.63 14.92
N LEU A 170 -6.83 8.82 14.35
CA LEU A 170 -6.13 9.96 14.97
C LEU A 170 -4.85 9.54 15.70
N SER A 171 -4.14 8.56 15.12
CA SER A 171 -2.97 7.95 15.74
C SER A 171 -1.67 8.60 15.27
N PRO A 172 -0.73 8.91 16.18
CA PRO A 172 0.62 9.31 15.81
C PRO A 172 1.36 8.24 15.00
N SER A 173 1.11 6.95 15.29
CA SER A 173 1.67 5.84 14.51
C SER A 173 1.14 5.81 13.07
N GLY A 174 -0.16 6.07 12.89
CA GLY A 174 -0.76 6.22 11.57
C GLY A 174 -0.16 7.39 10.80
N LEU A 175 -0.02 8.57 11.46
CA LEU A 175 0.61 9.74 10.86
C LEU A 175 2.06 9.47 10.45
N ALA A 176 2.84 8.85 11.32
CA ALA A 176 4.22 8.49 11.00
C ALA A 176 4.30 7.55 9.78
N PHE A 177 3.40 6.58 9.71
CA PHE A 177 3.34 5.65 8.59
C PHE A 177 2.88 6.32 7.29
N PHE A 178 1.91 7.23 7.34
CA PHE A 178 1.51 8.04 6.18
C PHE A 178 2.67 8.90 5.66
N ILE A 179 3.39 9.59 6.56
CA ILE A 179 4.56 10.39 6.19
C ILE A 179 5.64 9.51 5.56
N TRP A 180 5.95 8.36 6.17
CA TRP A 180 6.93 7.41 5.65
C TRP A 180 6.54 6.90 4.27
N THR A 181 5.30 6.49 4.07
CA THR A 181 4.78 6.02 2.79
C THR A 181 4.90 7.11 1.73
N SER A 182 4.48 8.33 2.05
CA SER A 182 4.55 9.48 1.14
C SER A 182 6.00 9.81 0.77
N ALA A 183 6.91 9.84 1.75
CA ALA A 183 8.33 10.09 1.54
C ALA A 183 9.02 9.04 0.66
N ASN A 184 8.50 7.82 0.61
CA ASN A 184 8.99 6.75 -0.27
C ASN A 184 8.34 6.79 -1.66
N LEU A 185 7.02 7.00 -1.73
CA LEU A 185 6.27 6.85 -2.97
C LEU A 185 6.37 8.08 -3.88
N ILE A 186 6.40 9.30 -3.32
CA ILE A 186 6.49 10.53 -4.12
C ILE A 186 7.79 10.59 -4.91
N PRO A 187 8.99 10.46 -4.33
CA PRO A 187 10.25 10.50 -5.09
C PRO A 187 10.33 9.37 -6.13
N ARG A 188 9.84 8.17 -5.78
CA ARG A 188 9.80 7.02 -6.70
C ARG A 188 8.87 7.30 -7.88
N GLY A 189 7.70 7.90 -7.64
CA GLY A 189 6.77 8.28 -8.70
C GLY A 189 7.33 9.38 -9.61
N ILE A 190 8.00 10.39 -9.05
CA ILE A 190 8.68 11.45 -9.81
C ILE A 190 9.77 10.84 -10.70
N SER A 191 10.63 9.98 -10.15
CA SER A 191 11.69 9.32 -10.91
C SER A 191 11.15 8.45 -12.04
N ASN A 192 10.07 7.70 -11.77
CA ASN A 192 9.41 6.89 -12.78
C ASN A 192 8.77 7.76 -13.89
N HIS A 193 8.11 8.85 -13.51
CA HIS A 193 7.51 9.79 -14.45
C HIS A 193 8.56 10.44 -15.36
N LYS A 194 9.68 10.90 -14.77
CA LYS A 194 10.80 11.47 -15.51
C LYS A 194 11.35 10.46 -16.52
N TRP A 195 11.63 9.24 -16.06
CA TRP A 195 12.12 8.17 -16.93
C TRP A 195 11.15 7.88 -18.08
N CYS A 196 9.83 7.83 -17.82
CA CYS A 196 8.83 7.62 -18.86
C CYS A 196 8.83 8.73 -19.92
N ASN A 197 8.97 10.00 -19.51
CA ASN A 197 9.04 11.13 -20.41
C ASN A 197 10.29 11.12 -21.29
N GLU A 198 11.41 10.62 -20.78
CA GLU A 198 12.68 10.59 -21.48
C GLU A 198 12.83 9.36 -22.41
N ASN A 199 12.20 8.22 -22.07
CA ASN A 199 12.46 6.95 -22.72
C ASN A 199 11.27 6.36 -23.49
N ILE A 200 10.07 6.92 -23.35
CA ILE A 200 8.89 6.38 -24.01
C ILE A 200 8.37 7.39 -25.05
N GLU A 201 8.43 6.97 -26.31
CA GLU A 201 7.89 7.75 -27.40
C GLU A 201 6.38 7.99 -27.21
N ASN A 202 5.92 9.22 -27.50
CA ASN A 202 4.52 9.64 -27.36
C ASN A 202 3.95 9.52 -25.94
N TYR A 203 4.81 9.57 -24.90
CA TYR A 203 4.33 9.64 -23.52
C TYR A 203 3.50 10.91 -23.29
N PRO A 204 2.32 10.85 -22.62
CA PRO A 204 1.44 12.00 -22.44
C PRO A 204 2.07 13.11 -21.60
N LYS A 205 2.43 14.22 -22.22
CA LYS A 205 3.14 15.35 -21.59
C LYS A 205 2.31 16.09 -20.51
N GLY A 206 0.98 15.96 -20.52
CA GLY A 206 0.10 16.61 -19.55
C GLY A 206 -0.04 15.87 -18.21
N ARG A 207 0.53 14.67 -18.07
CA ARG A 207 0.48 13.91 -16.83
C ARG A 207 1.37 14.53 -15.76
N LYS A 208 0.90 14.45 -14.51
CA LYS A 208 1.73 14.65 -13.32
C LYS A 208 2.32 13.32 -12.85
N ALA A 209 3.27 13.36 -11.92
CA ALA A 209 3.91 12.12 -11.45
C ALA A 209 3.00 11.28 -10.56
N VAL A 210 2.50 11.84 -9.45
CA VAL A 210 1.78 11.11 -8.40
C VAL A 210 0.48 11.81 -7.99
N ILE A 211 0.52 13.12 -7.71
CA ILE A 211 -0.63 13.87 -7.17
C ILE A 211 -1.26 14.67 -8.30
N PRO A 212 -2.58 14.45 -8.60
CA PRO A 212 -3.25 15.17 -9.68
C PRO A 212 -3.14 16.69 -9.52
N GLY A 213 -2.69 17.36 -10.57
CA GLY A 213 -2.56 18.83 -10.60
C GLY A 213 -1.34 19.40 -9.87
N ILE A 214 -0.63 18.63 -9.06
CA ILE A 214 0.48 19.11 -8.22
C ILE A 214 1.81 18.51 -8.67
N VAL A 215 1.99 17.22 -8.48
CA VAL A 215 3.26 16.50 -8.72
C VAL A 215 3.04 15.25 -9.56
#